data_d316f0f299849f0f14e75a549dfe694c
#
_entry.id   d316f0f299849f0f14e75a549dfe694c
#
_cell.length_a   1.000
_cell.length_b   1.000
_cell.length_c   1.000
_cell.angle_alpha   90.00
_cell.angle_beta   90.00
_cell.angle_gamma   90.00
#
_symmetry.space_group_name_H-M   'P 1'
#
loop_
_entity.id
_entity.type
_entity.pdbx_description
1 polymer ?
#
loop_
_entity_poly.entity_id
_entity_poly.type
_entity_poly.pdbx_seq_one_letter_code
_entity_poly.pdbx_strand_id
1 'polypeptide(L)'
;TLCGSSNGLTCDNQWAIGALFFEDANRNGVIDNNDRVIRYTPLNTNTSLQWKGFGGQRLVFESTGLTSASNGTFTYCEFNKDPHYSRQVIVSRGGRARLSPDTNNDGFYEDINGNIITCPN
;
A
#
# COMPACT_ATOMS: atom_id res chain seq x y z
N THR A 1 3.08 10.54 -5.46
CA THR A 1 2.93 10.02 -4.09
C THR A 1 1.60 9.32 -3.93
N LEU A 2 1.62 8.16 -3.32
CA LEU A 2 0.45 7.36 -3.01
C LEU A 2 0.35 7.22 -1.48
N CYS A 3 -0.81 7.50 -0.93
CA CYS A 3 -1.06 7.40 0.50
C CYS A 3 -2.47 6.92 0.80
N GLY A 4 -2.67 6.44 2.03
CA GLY A 4 -4.00 6.14 2.53
C GLY A 4 -4.75 7.43 2.87
N SER A 5 -6.03 7.50 2.50
CA SER A 5 -6.83 8.70 2.70
C SER A 5 -8.30 8.36 2.90
N SER A 6 -8.90 8.92 3.93
CA SER A 6 -10.33 8.76 4.21
C SER A 6 -11.22 9.75 3.44
N ASN A 7 -10.64 10.83 2.90
CA ASN A 7 -11.43 11.92 2.33
C ASN A 7 -11.03 12.33 0.91
N GLY A 8 -9.95 11.79 0.36
CA GLY A 8 -9.45 12.17 -0.94
C GLY A 8 -8.76 13.54 -1.00
N LEU A 9 -8.51 14.15 0.15
CA LEU A 9 -7.93 15.51 0.26
C LEU A 9 -6.64 15.53 1.07
N THR A 10 -6.48 14.62 2.02
CA THR A 10 -5.31 14.56 2.91
C THR A 10 -4.84 13.12 3.09
N CYS A 11 -3.56 12.95 3.37
CA CYS A 11 -2.98 11.66 3.72
C CYS A 11 -3.16 11.44 5.23
N ASP A 12 -3.94 10.44 5.62
CA ASP A 12 -4.24 10.15 7.02
C ASP A 12 -4.02 8.67 7.38
N ASN A 13 -3.34 7.93 6.51
CA ASN A 13 -3.01 6.51 6.69
C ASN A 13 -4.24 5.58 6.74
N GLN A 14 -5.38 6.02 6.23
CA GLN A 14 -6.61 5.23 6.22
C GLN A 14 -6.74 4.45 4.89
N TRP A 15 -5.81 3.54 4.68
CA TRP A 15 -5.72 2.76 3.44
C TRP A 15 -6.95 1.90 3.16
N ALA A 16 -7.61 1.40 4.23
CA ALA A 16 -8.82 0.59 4.07
C ALA A 16 -10.01 1.40 3.58
N ILE A 17 -10.00 2.73 3.78
CA ILE A 17 -11.07 3.61 3.34
C ILE A 17 -10.82 4.13 1.94
N GLY A 18 -9.58 4.45 1.61
CA GLY A 18 -9.25 4.91 0.28
C GLY A 18 -7.77 5.09 0.03
N ALA A 19 -7.42 5.17 -1.24
CA ALA A 19 -6.06 5.42 -1.70
C ALA A 19 -6.04 6.68 -2.56
N LEU A 20 -5.12 7.58 -2.23
CA LEU A 20 -4.97 8.87 -2.88
C LEU A 20 -3.62 8.94 -3.59
N PHE A 21 -3.66 9.23 -4.88
CA PHE A 21 -2.47 9.39 -5.70
C PHE A 21 -2.39 10.82 -6.21
N PHE A 22 -1.28 11.50 -5.93
CA PHE A 22 -1.09 12.90 -6.30
C PHE A 22 0.33 13.21 -6.72
N GLU A 23 0.46 14.28 -7.46
CA GLU A 23 1.74 14.87 -7.84
C GLU A 23 2.21 15.77 -6.70
N ASP A 24 3.31 15.37 -6.05
CA ASP A 24 3.88 16.08 -4.89
C ASP A 24 5.10 16.87 -5.37
N ALA A 25 4.88 18.08 -5.82
CA ALA A 25 5.90 18.88 -6.49
C ALA A 25 7.08 19.24 -5.59
N ASN A 26 6.79 19.52 -4.32
CA ASN A 26 7.84 19.88 -3.33
C ASN A 26 8.28 18.71 -2.45
N ARG A 27 7.76 17.52 -2.69
CA ARG A 27 8.12 16.28 -1.99
C ARG A 27 7.94 16.34 -0.47
N ASN A 28 6.96 17.11 0.00
CA ASN A 28 6.68 17.21 1.44
C ASN A 28 5.68 16.18 1.97
N GLY A 29 5.07 15.40 1.09
CA GLY A 29 4.11 14.38 1.47
C GLY A 29 2.73 14.90 1.85
N VAL A 30 2.50 16.19 1.66
CA VAL A 30 1.23 16.85 1.97
C VAL A 30 0.70 17.49 0.70
N ILE A 31 -0.61 17.37 0.46
CA ILE A 31 -1.24 18.05 -0.68
C ILE A 31 -1.33 19.53 -0.36
N ASP A 32 -0.72 20.35 -1.19
CA ASP A 32 -0.76 21.79 -1.08
C ASP A 32 -1.14 22.43 -2.43
N ASN A 33 -1.06 23.77 -2.49
CA ASN A 33 -1.58 24.54 -3.63
C ASN A 33 -0.89 24.24 -4.97
N ASN A 34 0.33 23.70 -4.94
CA ASN A 34 1.10 23.38 -6.14
C ASN A 34 0.94 21.94 -6.58
N ASP A 35 0.19 21.14 -5.83
CA ASP A 35 0.05 19.74 -6.07
C ASP A 35 -1.26 19.45 -6.82
N ARG A 36 -1.24 18.35 -7.56
CA ARG A 36 -2.41 17.94 -8.33
C ARG A 36 -2.80 16.53 -7.93
N VAL A 37 -4.06 16.35 -7.55
CA VAL A 37 -4.62 15.02 -7.33
C VAL A 37 -4.77 14.32 -8.69
N ILE A 38 -4.12 13.18 -8.85
CA ILE A 38 -4.21 12.36 -10.05
C ILE A 38 -5.42 11.45 -9.95
N ARG A 39 -5.59 10.78 -8.80
CA ARG A 39 -6.68 9.84 -8.59
C ARG A 39 -6.94 9.62 -7.11
N TYR A 40 -8.21 9.54 -6.76
CA TYR A 40 -8.66 9.01 -5.47
C TYR A 40 -9.52 7.78 -5.71
N THR A 41 -9.19 6.68 -5.05
CA THR A 41 -9.94 5.42 -5.14
C THR A 41 -10.51 5.09 -3.78
N PRO A 42 -11.82 5.31 -3.58
CA PRO A 42 -12.48 4.86 -2.35
C PRO A 42 -12.58 3.33 -2.36
N LEU A 43 -12.23 2.69 -1.25
CA LEU A 43 -12.24 1.23 -1.14
C LEU A 43 -13.48 0.71 -0.42
N ASN A 44 -14.06 1.48 0.47
CA ASN A 44 -15.33 1.21 1.11
C ASN A 44 -15.48 -0.26 1.57
N THR A 45 -14.49 -0.76 2.31
CA THR A 45 -14.48 -2.14 2.75
C THR A 45 -14.44 -2.25 4.26
N ASN A 46 -15.01 -3.33 4.81
CA ASN A 46 -14.87 -3.70 6.21
C ASN A 46 -13.58 -4.52 6.44
N THR A 47 -12.66 -4.46 5.52
CA THR A 47 -11.41 -5.21 5.55
C THR A 47 -10.28 -4.33 6.06
N SER A 48 -9.13 -4.92 6.30
CA SER A 48 -7.93 -4.22 6.70
C SER A 48 -6.97 -4.15 5.52
N LEU A 49 -6.47 -2.97 5.23
CA LEU A 49 -5.37 -2.77 4.29
C LEU A 49 -4.34 -1.89 4.95
N GLN A 50 -3.12 -2.38 5.06
CA GLN A 50 -2.03 -1.68 5.72
C GLN A 50 -0.82 -1.57 4.81
N TRP A 51 -0.14 -0.45 4.90
CA TRP A 51 1.13 -0.21 4.24
C TRP A 51 2.26 -0.23 5.27
N LYS A 52 3.32 -0.96 4.96
CA LYS A 52 4.55 -0.95 5.74
C LYS A 52 5.71 -0.79 4.78
N GLY A 53 6.40 0.33 4.85
CA GLY A 53 7.49 0.64 3.94
C GLY A 53 8.59 1.45 4.61
N PHE A 54 9.69 1.62 3.90
CA PHE A 54 10.86 2.35 4.38
C PHE A 54 10.68 3.86 4.30
N GLY A 55 9.73 4.36 3.51
CA GLY A 55 9.43 5.79 3.38
C GLY A 55 8.34 6.31 4.30
N GLY A 56 7.99 5.57 5.37
CA GLY A 56 6.91 5.93 6.27
C GLY A 56 5.55 5.46 5.76
N GLN A 57 4.53 6.29 5.94
CA GLN A 57 3.14 5.91 5.64
C GLN A 57 2.73 6.16 4.19
N ARG A 58 3.67 6.43 3.32
CA ARG A 58 3.41 6.76 1.91
C ARG A 58 4.39 6.07 0.99
N LEU A 59 3.94 5.85 -0.24
CA LEU A 59 4.74 5.30 -1.32
C LEU A 59 5.01 6.41 -2.33
N VAL A 60 6.27 6.71 -2.57
CA VAL A 60 6.69 7.79 -3.47
C VAL A 60 7.31 7.19 -4.73
N PHE A 61 6.73 7.51 -5.89
CA PHE A 61 7.32 7.20 -7.18
C PHE A 61 8.03 8.44 -7.72
N GLU A 62 9.26 8.28 -8.14
CA GLU A 62 10.00 9.32 -8.85
C GLU A 62 9.58 9.36 -10.31
N SER A 63 9.98 10.43 -11.02
CA SER A 63 9.70 10.57 -12.45
C SER A 63 10.28 9.44 -13.30
N THR A 64 11.30 8.76 -12.80
CA THR A 64 11.91 7.57 -13.43
C THR A 64 11.12 6.29 -13.22
N GLY A 65 10.10 6.31 -12.39
CA GLY A 65 9.33 5.12 -11.99
C GLY A 65 9.91 4.37 -10.80
N LEU A 66 11.07 4.78 -10.30
CA LEU A 66 11.70 4.16 -9.13
C LEU A 66 11.01 4.66 -7.85
N THR A 67 10.99 3.82 -6.83
CA THR A 67 10.44 4.19 -5.52
C THR A 67 11.51 4.69 -4.56
N SER A 68 12.76 4.71 -4.97
CA SER A 68 13.91 5.09 -4.13
C SER A 68 13.92 4.34 -2.81
N ALA A 69 13.74 5.03 -1.70
CA ALA A 69 13.75 4.47 -0.36
C ALA A 69 12.35 4.22 0.19
N SER A 70 11.31 4.31 -0.64
CA SER A 70 9.93 4.15 -0.17
C SER A 70 9.29 2.80 -0.55
N ASN A 71 10.09 1.82 -0.92
CA ASN A 71 9.59 0.48 -1.17
C ASN A 71 8.99 -0.16 0.08
N GLY A 72 8.09 -1.11 -0.10
CA GLY A 72 7.41 -1.74 1.04
C GLY A 72 6.36 -2.73 0.61
N THR A 73 5.43 -3.00 1.51
CA THR A 73 4.43 -4.05 1.33
C THR A 73 3.07 -3.58 1.79
N PHE A 74 2.05 -3.81 0.96
CA PHE A 74 0.65 -3.74 1.36
C PHE A 74 0.22 -5.10 1.88
N THR A 75 -0.44 -5.13 3.03
CA THR A 75 -1.03 -6.34 3.59
C THR A 75 -2.54 -6.17 3.65
N TYR A 76 -3.24 -7.06 2.97
CA TYR A 76 -4.69 -7.13 2.96
C TYR A 76 -5.15 -8.27 3.87
N CYS A 77 -6.14 -7.98 4.73
CA CYS A 77 -6.78 -8.95 5.58
C CYS A 77 -8.30 -8.80 5.48
N GLU A 78 -8.98 -9.91 5.25
CA GLU A 78 -10.43 -9.88 5.20
C GLU A 78 -11.02 -9.69 6.61
N PHE A 79 -12.35 -9.49 6.69
CA PHE A 79 -13.04 -9.12 7.92
C PHE A 79 -12.81 -10.10 9.08
N ASN A 80 -12.85 -11.40 8.82
CA ASN A 80 -12.65 -12.42 9.84
C ASN A 80 -11.19 -12.75 10.10
N LYS A 81 -10.27 -12.09 9.39
CA LYS A 81 -8.81 -12.36 9.46
C LYS A 81 -8.45 -13.80 9.14
N ASP A 82 -9.23 -14.44 8.28
CA ASP A 82 -8.93 -15.80 7.81
C ASP A 82 -7.65 -15.76 6.96
N PRO A 83 -6.60 -16.47 7.37
CA PRO A 83 -5.32 -16.41 6.66
C PRO A 83 -5.37 -16.95 5.23
N HIS A 84 -6.37 -17.74 4.87
CA HIS A 84 -6.56 -18.19 3.48
C HIS A 84 -6.81 -17.01 2.53
N TYR A 85 -7.35 -15.91 3.02
CA TYR A 85 -7.70 -14.73 2.22
C TYR A 85 -6.73 -13.57 2.42
N SER A 86 -5.70 -13.75 3.23
CA SER A 86 -4.67 -12.73 3.39
C SER A 86 -3.80 -12.65 2.15
N ARG A 87 -3.48 -11.43 1.73
CA ARG A 87 -2.69 -11.19 0.52
C ARG A 87 -1.70 -10.06 0.79
N GLN A 88 -0.59 -10.12 0.10
CA GLN A 88 0.37 -9.01 0.11
C GLN A 88 0.70 -8.58 -1.29
N VAL A 89 0.88 -7.27 -1.47
CA VAL A 89 1.46 -6.68 -2.66
C VAL A 89 2.79 -6.07 -2.25
N ILE A 90 3.86 -6.57 -2.84
CA ILE A 90 5.22 -6.14 -2.54
C ILE A 90 5.65 -5.17 -3.62
N VAL A 91 6.05 -3.96 -3.22
CA VAL A 91 6.52 -2.92 -4.13
C VAL A 91 8.02 -2.79 -3.95
N SER A 92 8.78 -3.07 -5.00
CA SER A 92 10.24 -3.03 -5.00
C SER A 92 10.78 -1.63 -5.22
N ARG A 93 12.07 -1.46 -4.97
CA ARG A 93 12.78 -0.21 -5.27
C ARG A 93 12.71 0.17 -6.76
N GLY A 94 12.61 -0.82 -7.63
CA GLY A 94 12.45 -0.60 -9.07
C GLY A 94 11.06 -0.17 -9.49
N GLY A 95 10.13 0.02 -8.55
CA GLY A 95 8.77 0.43 -8.85
C GLY A 95 7.85 -0.70 -9.31
N ARG A 96 8.29 -1.95 -9.19
CA ARG A 96 7.48 -3.11 -9.57
C ARG A 96 6.63 -3.59 -8.39
N ALA A 97 5.37 -3.87 -8.67
CA ALA A 97 4.45 -4.48 -7.73
C ALA A 97 4.24 -5.95 -8.10
N ARG A 98 4.28 -6.82 -7.08
CA ARG A 98 3.98 -8.24 -7.27
C ARG A 98 3.14 -8.75 -6.12
N LEU A 99 2.26 -9.70 -6.41
CA LEU A 99 1.51 -10.40 -5.38
C LEU A 99 2.41 -11.45 -4.73
N SER A 100 2.28 -11.63 -3.43
CA SER A 100 2.93 -12.72 -2.72
C SER A 100 2.34 -14.06 -3.20
N PRO A 101 3.19 -15.08 -3.40
CA PRO A 101 2.75 -16.36 -3.94
C PRO A 101 2.30 -17.34 -2.85
N ASP A 102 1.62 -18.38 -3.28
CA ASP A 102 1.44 -19.63 -2.53
C ASP A 102 2.41 -20.65 -3.13
N THR A 103 3.63 -20.70 -2.60
CA THR A 103 4.72 -21.47 -3.22
C THR A 103 4.63 -22.96 -2.97
N ASN A 104 4.02 -23.39 -1.87
CA ASN A 104 3.88 -24.79 -1.51
C ASN A 104 2.49 -25.36 -1.81
N ASN A 105 1.61 -24.53 -2.35
CA ASN A 105 0.26 -24.93 -2.78
C ASN A 105 -0.62 -25.45 -1.66
N ASP A 106 -0.46 -24.87 -0.45
CA ASP A 106 -1.23 -25.27 0.75
C ASP A 106 -2.49 -24.44 0.97
N GLY A 107 -2.77 -23.46 0.09
CA GLY A 107 -3.90 -22.54 0.20
C GLY A 107 -3.61 -21.29 1.00
N PHE A 108 -2.43 -21.16 1.58
CA PHE A 108 -1.99 -19.96 2.29
C PHE A 108 -0.89 -19.26 1.50
N TYR A 109 -0.97 -17.95 1.43
CA TYR A 109 0.04 -17.15 0.74
C TYR A 109 1.16 -16.80 1.71
N GLU A 110 2.38 -16.79 1.21
CA GLU A 110 3.56 -16.52 2.01
C GLU A 110 4.07 -15.10 1.81
N ASP A 111 4.67 -14.56 2.87
CA ASP A 111 5.36 -13.27 2.82
C ASP A 111 6.74 -13.42 2.14
N ILE A 112 7.50 -12.33 2.12
CA ILE A 112 8.83 -12.32 1.49
C ILE A 112 9.82 -13.29 2.15
N ASN A 113 9.57 -13.69 3.39
CA ASN A 113 10.42 -14.61 4.14
C ASN A 113 9.95 -16.07 4.06
N GLY A 114 8.88 -16.34 3.31
CA GLY A 114 8.33 -17.69 3.18
C GLY A 114 7.39 -18.10 4.30
N ASN A 115 6.96 -17.17 5.15
CA ASN A 115 6.02 -17.44 6.24
C ASN A 115 4.59 -17.13 5.79
N ILE A 116 3.61 -17.84 6.35
CA ILE A 116 2.21 -17.54 6.11
C ILE A 116 1.93 -16.10 6.52
N ILE A 117 1.24 -15.35 5.64
CA ILE A 117 0.87 -13.96 5.90
C ILE A 117 -0.07 -13.92 7.09
N THR A 118 0.32 -13.16 8.12
CA THR A 118 -0.48 -12.97 9.33
C THR A 118 -1.08 -11.58 9.35
N CYS A 119 -2.31 -11.49 9.84
CA CYS A 119 -3.00 -10.22 9.96
C CYS A 119 -2.66 -9.56 11.29
N PRO A 120 -2.26 -8.29 11.30
CA PRO A 120 -2.04 -7.57 12.55
C PRO A 120 -3.37 -7.39 13.29
N ASN A 121 -3.26 -7.37 14.59
CA ASN A 121 -4.42 -7.17 15.46
C ASN A 121 -4.90 -5.72 15.42
#